data_1a10b904269ce1f791f22aa0582baea1
#
_entry.id   1a10b904269ce1f791f22aa0582baea1
#
_cell.length_a   1.000
_cell.length_b   1.000
_cell.length_c   1.000
_cell.angle_alpha   90.00
_cell.angle_beta   90.00
_cell.angle_gamma   90.00
#
_symmetry.space_group_name_H-M   'P 1'
#
loop_
_entity.id
_entity.type
_entity.pdbx_description
1 polymer ?
#
loop_
_entity_poly.entity_id
_entity_poly.type
_entity_poly.pdbx_seq_one_letter_code
_entity_poly.pdbx_strand_id
1 'polypeptide(L)'
;PIYLTGTANYSALANTYAYAGAGSRASSAFAYMTPNFGGFTAAAAYVTKHDSGGDKDSWDVGLTYNNGPIGAGLSVNKIANSKTNYQVGGKYNFGNFAVAASYNQGSNQAELVRRGAGLGVSGTFGAFTATLDLTRDTKNEWTGDKYTNGVVELKYALSKRTFVYGAFLRYDDTNNYGIGVRHNF
;
A
#
# COMPACT_ATOMS: atom_id res chain seq x y z
N PRO A 1 -0.30 1.23 -3.28
CA PRO A 1 1.11 1.11 -3.73
C PRO A 1 1.83 -0.04 -3.03
N ILE A 2 2.84 -0.60 -3.70
CA ILE A 2 3.78 -1.51 -3.07
C ILE A 2 4.91 -0.66 -2.51
N TYR A 3 5.18 -0.77 -1.21
CA TYR A 3 6.28 -0.05 -0.54
C TYR A 3 7.06 -0.96 0.37
N LEU A 4 8.24 -0.48 0.74
CA LEU A 4 9.22 -1.21 1.52
C LEU A 4 9.30 -0.70 2.97
N THR A 5 8.71 0.46 3.25
CA THR A 5 8.64 1.01 4.60
C THR A 5 7.80 0.11 5.50
N GLY A 6 8.34 -0.32 6.62
CA GLY A 6 7.75 -1.33 7.47
C GLY A 6 7.35 -0.89 8.87
N THR A 7 7.51 0.39 9.22
CA THR A 7 7.12 0.89 10.54
C THR A 7 5.66 1.33 10.59
N ALA A 8 5.07 1.24 11.76
CA ALA A 8 3.72 1.76 12.00
C ALA A 8 3.70 3.27 11.74
N ASN A 9 2.60 3.82 11.29
CA ASN A 9 2.27 5.23 11.09
C ASN A 9 2.58 5.83 9.71
N TYR A 10 3.15 5.09 8.75
CA TYR A 10 3.30 5.59 7.37
C TYR A 10 2.26 5.01 6.41
N SER A 11 1.14 4.58 6.96
CA SER A 11 -0.07 4.19 6.21
C SER A 11 -0.61 5.29 5.29
N ALA A 12 -0.26 6.56 5.53
CA ALA A 12 -0.65 7.66 4.64
C ALA A 12 -0.11 7.46 3.23
N LEU A 13 1.19 7.14 3.08
CA LEU A 13 1.77 6.84 1.76
C LEU A 13 1.13 5.58 1.15
N ALA A 14 0.85 4.58 2.00
CA ALA A 14 0.11 3.38 1.66
C ALA A 14 -1.24 3.70 1.02
N ASN A 15 -1.92 4.66 1.58
CA ASN A 15 -3.28 5.01 1.25
C ASN A 15 -3.39 6.13 0.22
N THR A 16 -2.27 6.59 -0.37
CA THR A 16 -2.27 7.70 -1.35
C THR A 16 -3.31 7.51 -2.45
N TYR A 17 -3.49 6.26 -2.92
CA TYR A 17 -4.44 5.90 -3.97
C TYR A 17 -5.55 4.96 -3.47
N ALA A 18 -5.69 4.82 -2.15
CA ALA A 18 -6.75 4.01 -1.59
C ALA A 18 -8.08 4.77 -1.64
N TYR A 19 -9.16 4.01 -1.72
CA TYR A 19 -10.50 4.56 -1.61
C TYR A 19 -10.71 5.21 -0.24
N ALA A 20 -10.99 6.51 -0.22
CA ALA A 20 -11.33 7.23 1.00
C ALA A 20 -12.76 6.89 1.42
N GLY A 21 -12.93 6.18 2.52
CA GLY A 21 -14.24 5.80 3.07
C GLY A 21 -14.54 4.30 3.03
N ALA A 22 -13.64 3.47 2.50
CA ALA A 22 -13.75 2.03 2.68
C ALA A 22 -13.57 1.69 4.16
N GLY A 23 -14.63 1.19 4.80
CA GLY A 23 -14.55 0.66 6.16
C GLY A 23 -13.60 -0.55 6.20
N SER A 24 -12.92 -0.72 7.33
CA SER A 24 -12.05 -1.89 7.55
C SER A 24 -12.83 -3.18 7.87
N ARG A 25 -14.15 -3.11 7.95
CA ARG A 25 -15.05 -4.21 8.29
C ARG A 25 -16.34 -4.13 7.48
N ALA A 26 -16.85 -5.29 7.08
CA ALA A 26 -18.15 -5.45 6.44
C ALA A 26 -18.89 -6.61 7.10
N SER A 27 -20.19 -6.47 7.35
CA SER A 27 -21.02 -7.49 8.03
C SER A 27 -21.55 -8.54 7.06
N SER A 28 -21.72 -8.20 5.79
CA SER A 28 -22.28 -9.07 4.74
C SER A 28 -21.29 -9.20 3.59
N ALA A 29 -20.14 -9.81 3.89
CA ALA A 29 -19.08 -10.03 2.92
C ALA A 29 -18.85 -11.52 2.68
N PHE A 30 -18.61 -11.87 1.43
CA PHE A 30 -18.12 -13.18 1.02
C PHE A 30 -16.69 -12.99 0.51
N ALA A 31 -15.76 -13.78 1.03
CA ALA A 31 -14.38 -13.73 0.60
C ALA A 31 -13.83 -15.15 0.41
N TYR A 32 -13.04 -15.31 -0.62
CA TYR A 32 -12.31 -16.54 -0.91
C TYR A 32 -10.87 -16.24 -1.27
N MET A 33 -9.96 -17.05 -0.76
CA MET A 33 -8.55 -17.03 -1.12
C MET A 33 -8.09 -18.43 -1.49
N THR A 34 -7.41 -18.52 -2.63
CA THR A 34 -6.87 -19.80 -3.09
C THR A 34 -5.70 -20.26 -2.21
N PRO A 35 -5.41 -21.55 -2.14
CA PRO A 35 -4.09 -22.03 -1.75
C PRO A 35 -2.99 -21.42 -2.62
N ASN A 36 -1.76 -21.53 -2.15
CA ASN A 36 -0.60 -21.11 -2.94
C ASN A 36 -0.29 -22.16 -4.01
N PHE A 37 -0.26 -21.75 -5.28
CA PHE A 37 0.08 -22.58 -6.42
C PHE A 37 1.37 -22.07 -7.07
N GLY A 38 2.51 -22.63 -6.68
CA GLY A 38 3.80 -22.26 -7.27
C GLY A 38 4.19 -20.80 -7.08
N GLY A 39 3.80 -20.19 -5.96
CA GLY A 39 4.01 -18.79 -5.67
C GLY A 39 2.80 -17.90 -5.95
N PHE A 40 1.78 -18.38 -6.67
CA PHE A 40 0.55 -17.62 -6.97
C PHE A 40 -0.52 -17.83 -5.90
N THR A 41 -1.17 -16.74 -5.51
CA THR A 41 -2.36 -16.72 -4.66
C THR A 41 -3.34 -15.72 -5.24
N ALA A 42 -4.59 -16.15 -5.42
CA ALA A 42 -5.68 -15.27 -5.84
C ALA A 42 -6.67 -15.07 -4.68
N ALA A 43 -7.26 -13.90 -4.58
CA ALA A 43 -8.29 -13.59 -3.61
C ALA A 43 -9.43 -12.85 -4.30
N ALA A 44 -10.66 -13.11 -3.86
CA ALA A 44 -11.84 -12.36 -4.29
C ALA A 44 -12.73 -12.07 -3.09
N ALA A 45 -13.30 -10.89 -3.04
CA ALA A 45 -14.26 -10.49 -2.03
C ALA A 45 -15.46 -9.78 -2.67
N TYR A 46 -16.63 -9.99 -2.07
CA TYR A 46 -17.87 -9.37 -2.47
C TYR A 46 -18.62 -8.88 -1.23
N VAL A 47 -19.05 -7.63 -1.25
CA VAL A 47 -19.77 -6.99 -0.16
C VAL A 47 -21.11 -6.51 -0.70
N THR A 48 -22.20 -6.94 -0.06
CA THR A 48 -23.55 -6.56 -0.48
C THR A 48 -23.81 -5.08 -0.22
N LYS A 49 -24.75 -4.51 -0.95
CA LYS A 49 -25.12 -3.09 -0.86
C LYS A 49 -25.48 -2.59 0.54
N HIS A 50 -25.98 -3.46 1.41
CA HIS A 50 -26.32 -3.09 2.80
C HIS A 50 -25.09 -2.63 3.61
N ASP A 51 -23.92 -3.17 3.29
CA ASP A 51 -22.67 -2.92 4.05
C ASP A 51 -21.59 -2.22 3.21
N SER A 52 -21.84 -1.97 1.93
CA SER A 52 -20.87 -1.33 1.04
C SER A 52 -20.83 0.20 1.16
N GLY A 53 -21.68 0.79 1.99
CA GLY A 53 -21.79 2.25 2.16
C GLY A 53 -22.45 2.98 1.01
N GLY A 54 -23.22 2.27 0.17
CA GLY A 54 -23.94 2.86 -0.97
C GLY A 54 -25.08 1.97 -1.48
N ASP A 55 -25.71 2.38 -2.58
CA ASP A 55 -26.83 1.68 -3.21
C ASP A 55 -26.41 0.48 -4.06
N LYS A 56 -25.11 0.23 -4.18
CA LYS A 56 -24.52 -0.81 -5.04
C LYS A 56 -23.60 -1.70 -4.25
N ASP A 57 -23.43 -2.91 -4.73
CA ASP A 57 -22.47 -3.86 -4.20
C ASP A 57 -21.03 -3.41 -4.44
N SER A 58 -20.12 -3.91 -3.62
CA SER A 58 -18.67 -3.72 -3.77
C SER A 58 -18.01 -5.06 -4.00
N TRP A 59 -16.92 -5.05 -4.76
CA TRP A 59 -16.13 -6.25 -5.02
C TRP A 59 -14.63 -5.92 -5.12
N ASP A 60 -13.81 -6.89 -4.79
CA ASP A 60 -12.35 -6.84 -4.88
C ASP A 60 -11.83 -8.17 -5.43
N VAL A 61 -10.87 -8.10 -6.34
CA VAL A 61 -10.16 -9.27 -6.88
C VAL A 61 -8.67 -8.94 -6.91
N GLY A 62 -7.87 -9.86 -6.38
CA GLY A 62 -6.42 -9.73 -6.34
C GLY A 62 -5.71 -11.00 -6.78
N LEU A 63 -4.54 -10.82 -7.38
CA LEU A 63 -3.59 -11.87 -7.70
C LEU A 63 -2.23 -11.44 -7.18
N THR A 64 -1.58 -12.32 -6.42
CA THR A 64 -0.20 -12.11 -5.96
C THR A 64 0.69 -13.24 -6.42
N TYR A 65 1.95 -12.92 -6.66
CA TYR A 65 3.01 -13.86 -6.94
C TYR A 65 4.17 -13.59 -5.99
N ASN A 66 4.61 -14.60 -5.27
CA ASN A 66 5.77 -14.54 -4.39
C ASN A 66 6.60 -15.79 -4.59
N ASN A 67 7.81 -15.64 -5.10
CA ASN A 67 8.74 -16.74 -5.28
C ASN A 67 10.19 -16.24 -5.16
N GLY A 68 10.90 -16.74 -4.16
CA GLY A 68 12.27 -16.31 -3.86
C GLY A 68 12.37 -14.78 -3.70
N PRO A 69 13.22 -14.11 -4.50
CA PRO A 69 13.42 -12.66 -4.40
C PRO A 69 12.29 -11.82 -5.03
N ILE A 70 11.39 -12.45 -5.77
CA ILE A 70 10.36 -11.75 -6.57
C ILE A 70 9.04 -11.71 -5.80
N GLY A 71 8.45 -10.53 -5.69
CA GLY A 71 7.06 -10.32 -5.32
C GLY A 71 6.37 -9.46 -6.37
N ALA A 72 5.18 -9.84 -6.79
CA ALA A 72 4.34 -9.06 -7.71
C ALA A 72 2.87 -9.13 -7.28
N GLY A 73 2.09 -8.15 -7.66
CA GLY A 73 0.66 -8.11 -7.34
C GLY A 73 -0.14 -7.26 -8.32
N LEU A 74 -1.36 -7.71 -8.53
CA LEU A 74 -2.39 -6.99 -9.26
C LEU A 74 -3.66 -7.06 -8.44
N SER A 75 -4.33 -5.94 -8.23
CA SER A 75 -5.67 -5.92 -7.67
C SER A 75 -6.58 -4.97 -8.45
N VAL A 76 -7.84 -5.34 -8.52
CA VAL A 76 -8.91 -4.53 -9.13
C VAL A 76 -10.11 -4.59 -8.20
N ASN A 77 -10.67 -3.43 -7.86
CA ASN A 77 -11.88 -3.37 -7.06
C ASN A 77 -12.83 -2.25 -7.52
N LYS A 78 -14.06 -2.38 -7.09
CA LYS A 78 -15.06 -1.33 -7.20
C LYS A 78 -15.84 -1.24 -5.90
N ILE A 79 -15.79 -0.08 -5.29
CA ILE A 79 -16.49 0.22 -4.04
C ILE A 79 -17.74 1.01 -4.40
N ALA A 80 -18.93 0.46 -4.07
CA ALA A 80 -20.23 1.12 -4.23
C ALA A 80 -20.29 2.13 -5.40
N ASN A 81 -20.40 3.42 -5.09
CA ASN A 81 -20.56 4.50 -6.08
C ASN A 81 -19.23 5.04 -6.63
N SER A 82 -18.11 4.35 -6.43
CA SER A 82 -16.82 4.76 -6.98
C SER A 82 -16.59 4.26 -8.42
N LYS A 83 -15.56 4.78 -9.08
CA LYS A 83 -14.99 4.17 -10.30
C LYS A 83 -14.18 2.92 -9.93
N THR A 84 -13.87 2.12 -10.94
CA THR A 84 -12.96 0.98 -10.75
C THR A 84 -11.59 1.45 -10.31
N ASN A 85 -11.09 0.88 -9.22
CA ASN A 85 -9.76 1.09 -8.70
C ASN A 85 -8.87 -0.07 -9.14
N TYR A 86 -7.60 0.18 -9.32
CA TYR A 86 -6.63 -0.86 -9.65
C TYR A 86 -5.24 -0.53 -9.10
N GLN A 87 -4.49 -1.58 -8.86
CA GLN A 87 -3.10 -1.52 -8.49
C GLN A 87 -2.35 -2.63 -9.20
N VAL A 88 -1.19 -2.32 -9.74
CA VAL A 88 -0.22 -3.28 -10.25
C VAL A 88 1.15 -2.90 -9.75
N GLY A 89 1.97 -3.87 -9.40
CA GLY A 89 3.33 -3.59 -8.97
C GLY A 89 4.14 -4.84 -8.69
N GLY A 90 5.41 -4.61 -8.43
CA GLY A 90 6.36 -5.66 -8.10
C GLY A 90 7.48 -5.15 -7.23
N LYS A 91 8.17 -6.10 -6.61
CA LYS A 91 9.38 -5.87 -5.83
C LYS A 91 10.40 -6.96 -6.12
N TYR A 92 11.66 -6.60 -6.01
CA TYR A 92 12.77 -7.53 -6.11
C TYR A 92 13.74 -7.32 -4.93
N ASN A 93 14.14 -8.42 -4.32
CA ASN A 93 15.08 -8.43 -3.20
C ASN A 93 16.43 -8.98 -3.69
N PHE A 94 17.46 -8.15 -3.66
CA PHE A 94 18.85 -8.48 -4.03
C PHE A 94 19.69 -8.95 -2.82
N GLY A 95 19.05 -9.36 -1.73
CA GLY A 95 19.71 -9.67 -0.46
C GLY A 95 19.74 -8.45 0.46
N ASN A 96 20.83 -7.69 0.44
CA ASN A 96 20.93 -6.48 1.27
C ASN A 96 20.17 -5.27 0.70
N PHE A 97 19.72 -5.34 -0.54
CA PHE A 97 18.97 -4.29 -1.22
C PHE A 97 17.63 -4.82 -1.72
N ALA A 98 16.63 -3.96 -1.72
CA ALA A 98 15.34 -4.24 -2.33
C ALA A 98 14.86 -3.03 -3.14
N VAL A 99 14.14 -3.29 -4.21
CA VAL A 99 13.48 -2.27 -5.01
C VAL A 99 12.01 -2.65 -5.20
N ALA A 100 11.14 -1.66 -5.28
CA ALA A 100 9.73 -1.85 -5.57
C ALA A 100 9.22 -0.77 -6.52
N ALA A 101 8.28 -1.13 -7.38
CA ALA A 101 7.58 -0.18 -8.24
C ALA A 101 6.11 -0.57 -8.35
N SER A 102 5.23 0.42 -8.46
CA SER A 102 3.79 0.20 -8.63
C SER A 102 3.13 1.31 -9.42
N TYR A 103 1.98 1.00 -10.00
CA TYR A 103 1.08 1.97 -10.59
C TYR A 103 -0.33 1.74 -10.06
N ASN A 104 -1.01 2.82 -9.67
CA ASN A 104 -2.21 2.72 -8.86
C ASN A 104 -3.25 3.74 -9.28
N GLN A 105 -4.52 3.38 -9.14
CA GLN A 105 -5.66 4.28 -9.22
C GLN A 105 -6.63 4.02 -8.08
N GLY A 106 -6.99 5.08 -7.37
CA GLY A 106 -8.09 5.10 -6.44
C GLY A 106 -9.17 6.11 -6.87
N SER A 107 -10.41 5.86 -6.51
CA SER A 107 -11.50 6.82 -6.67
C SER A 107 -12.33 6.91 -5.40
N ASN A 108 -12.96 8.07 -5.19
CA ASN A 108 -13.86 8.29 -4.07
C ASN A 108 -15.34 8.11 -4.48
N GLN A 109 -16.27 8.31 -3.55
CA GLN A 109 -17.72 8.21 -3.80
C GLN A 109 -18.27 9.29 -4.75
N ALA A 110 -17.55 10.39 -4.93
CA ALA A 110 -17.86 11.42 -5.92
C ALA A 110 -17.30 11.08 -7.31
N GLU A 111 -16.81 9.85 -7.51
CA GLU A 111 -16.15 9.38 -8.73
C GLU A 111 -14.90 10.16 -9.14
N LEU A 112 -14.32 10.96 -8.24
CA LEU A 112 -13.07 11.65 -8.46
C LEU A 112 -11.89 10.68 -8.36
N VAL A 113 -10.97 10.76 -9.29
CA VAL A 113 -9.85 9.81 -9.45
C VAL A 113 -8.55 10.43 -8.96
N ARG A 114 -7.78 9.66 -8.19
CA ARG A 114 -6.35 9.90 -7.94
C ARG A 114 -5.56 8.72 -8.49
N ARG A 115 -4.51 9.01 -9.27
CA ARG A 115 -3.71 8.01 -9.99
C ARG A 115 -2.25 8.39 -9.96
N GLY A 116 -1.38 7.41 -9.82
CA GLY A 116 0.06 7.65 -9.84
C GLY A 116 0.93 6.43 -9.72
N ALA A 117 2.23 6.67 -9.80
CA ALA A 117 3.27 5.66 -9.65
C ALA A 117 3.89 5.70 -8.26
N GLY A 118 4.34 4.55 -7.78
CA GLY A 118 5.16 4.38 -6.58
C GLY A 118 6.52 3.78 -6.92
N LEU A 119 7.54 4.19 -6.20
CA LEU A 119 8.90 3.65 -6.29
C LEU A 119 9.48 3.52 -4.88
N GLY A 120 10.08 2.37 -4.56
CA GLY A 120 10.73 2.11 -3.28
C GLY A 120 12.14 1.56 -3.47
N VAL A 121 13.03 1.95 -2.57
CA VAL A 121 14.39 1.41 -2.45
C VAL A 121 14.72 1.22 -0.98
N SER A 122 15.29 0.07 -0.62
CA SER A 122 15.73 -0.23 0.74
C SER A 122 17.12 -0.86 0.72
N GLY A 123 17.96 -0.50 1.70
CA GLY A 123 19.28 -1.10 1.89
C GLY A 123 19.52 -1.42 3.36
N THR A 124 20.07 -2.62 3.62
CA THR A 124 20.41 -3.12 4.96
C THR A 124 21.90 -3.33 5.08
N PHE A 125 22.51 -2.72 6.09
CA PHE A 125 23.95 -2.73 6.38
C PHE A 125 24.16 -3.10 7.86
N GLY A 126 24.41 -4.36 8.13
CA GLY A 126 24.48 -4.87 9.50
C GLY A 126 23.15 -4.70 10.23
N ALA A 127 23.17 -3.99 11.35
CA ALA A 127 21.96 -3.68 12.14
C ALA A 127 21.13 -2.49 11.60
N PHE A 128 21.65 -1.78 10.60
CA PHE A 128 21.05 -0.55 10.08
C PHE A 128 20.29 -0.81 8.77
N THR A 129 19.09 -0.29 8.65
CA THR A 129 18.31 -0.31 7.41
C THR A 129 17.83 1.09 7.07
N ALA A 130 18.05 1.51 5.83
CA ALA A 130 17.54 2.75 5.28
C ALA A 130 16.52 2.41 4.17
N THR A 131 15.38 3.08 4.18
CA THR A 131 14.31 2.89 3.19
C THR A 131 13.81 4.24 2.69
N LEU A 132 13.59 4.34 1.40
CA LEU A 132 12.93 5.45 0.73
C LEU A 132 11.77 4.89 -0.10
N ASP A 133 10.57 5.37 0.15
CA ASP A 133 9.41 5.15 -0.72
C ASP A 133 8.88 6.49 -1.21
N LEU A 134 8.55 6.56 -2.49
CA LEU A 134 8.02 7.74 -3.17
C LEU A 134 6.73 7.39 -3.89
N THR A 135 5.80 8.35 -3.97
CA THR A 135 4.67 8.31 -4.91
C THR A 135 4.61 9.61 -5.69
N ARG A 136 4.23 9.53 -6.96
CA ARG A 136 4.02 10.69 -7.83
C ARG A 136 2.66 10.61 -8.50
N ASP A 137 1.82 11.63 -8.26
CA ASP A 137 0.53 11.75 -8.93
C ASP A 137 0.71 12.02 -10.43
N THR A 138 0.07 11.22 -11.26
CA THR A 138 -0.15 11.50 -12.68
C THR A 138 -1.49 12.18 -12.91
N LYS A 139 -2.47 11.89 -12.04
CA LYS A 139 -3.78 12.53 -11.98
C LYS A 139 -4.22 12.66 -10.52
N ASN A 140 -4.79 13.78 -10.13
CA ASN A 140 -5.37 13.98 -8.81
C ASN A 140 -6.57 14.94 -8.90
N GLU A 141 -7.76 14.37 -8.99
CA GLU A 141 -9.03 15.12 -8.98
C GLU A 141 -9.52 15.36 -7.55
N TRP A 142 -8.88 14.75 -6.51
CA TRP A 142 -9.31 14.95 -5.13
C TRP A 142 -8.95 16.31 -4.59
N THR A 143 -7.76 16.81 -4.97
CA THR A 143 -7.26 18.12 -4.52
C THR A 143 -7.08 19.12 -5.66
N GLY A 144 -7.02 18.66 -6.92
CA GLY A 144 -6.70 19.45 -8.10
C GLY A 144 -5.19 19.54 -8.40
N ASP A 145 -4.35 19.33 -7.39
CA ASP A 145 -2.89 19.44 -7.50
C ASP A 145 -2.21 18.08 -7.52
N LYS A 146 -1.13 17.95 -8.28
CA LYS A 146 -0.34 16.72 -8.37
C LYS A 146 0.85 16.77 -7.43
N TYR A 147 0.89 15.86 -6.45
CA TYR A 147 1.94 15.81 -5.44
C TYR A 147 3.00 14.75 -5.74
N THR A 148 4.19 15.00 -5.23
CA THR A 148 5.20 13.98 -4.98
C THR A 148 5.23 13.77 -3.47
N ASN A 149 4.78 12.61 -3.02
CA ASN A 149 4.81 12.20 -1.63
C ASN A 149 6.01 11.28 -1.40
N GLY A 150 6.56 11.28 -0.21
CA GLY A 150 7.68 10.42 0.10
C GLY A 150 7.88 10.18 1.59
N VAL A 151 8.42 9.02 1.90
CA VAL A 151 8.85 8.65 3.25
C VAL A 151 10.28 8.15 3.22
N VAL A 152 11.11 8.69 4.11
CA VAL A 152 12.44 8.16 4.44
C VAL A 152 12.35 7.55 5.83
N GLU A 153 12.80 6.32 5.97
CA GLU A 153 12.84 5.59 7.24
C GLU A 153 14.23 5.06 7.50
N LEU A 154 14.71 5.28 8.71
CA LEU A 154 15.98 4.71 9.21
C LEU A 154 15.66 3.82 10.40
N LYS A 155 16.10 2.56 10.36
CA LYS A 155 15.94 1.58 11.44
C LYS A 155 17.30 1.11 11.94
N TYR A 156 17.39 0.90 13.24
CA TYR A 156 18.54 0.24 13.87
C TYR A 156 18.05 -0.91 14.76
N ALA A 157 18.46 -2.13 14.41
CA ALA A 157 18.11 -3.33 15.15
C ALA A 157 18.94 -3.43 16.44
N LEU A 158 18.28 -3.36 17.59
CA LEU A 158 18.88 -3.60 18.91
C LEU A 158 18.96 -5.09 19.22
N SER A 159 18.01 -5.85 18.70
CA SER A 159 17.95 -7.32 18.79
C SER A 159 17.11 -7.87 17.65
N LYS A 160 16.96 -9.22 17.59
CA LYS A 160 16.05 -9.88 16.61
C LYS A 160 14.58 -9.44 16.75
N ARG A 161 14.18 -8.93 17.91
CA ARG A 161 12.78 -8.55 18.20
C ARG A 161 12.59 -7.07 18.47
N THR A 162 13.67 -6.29 18.62
CA THR A 162 13.60 -4.89 19.01
C THR A 162 14.38 -4.03 18.06
N PHE A 163 13.77 -2.97 17.57
CA PHE A 163 14.48 -1.93 16.81
C PHE A 163 13.98 -0.53 17.19
N VAL A 164 14.86 0.44 17.02
CA VAL A 164 14.54 1.86 17.05
C VAL A 164 14.42 2.36 15.62
N TYR A 165 13.61 3.36 15.39
CA TYR A 165 13.46 3.95 14.08
C TYR A 165 13.21 5.45 14.15
N GLY A 166 13.62 6.14 13.10
CA GLY A 166 13.25 7.51 12.80
C GLY A 166 12.75 7.59 11.36
N ALA A 167 11.76 8.43 11.11
CA ALA A 167 11.24 8.61 9.77
C ALA A 167 10.71 10.03 9.54
N PHE A 168 10.78 10.42 8.29
CA PHE A 168 10.23 11.67 7.75
C PHE A 168 9.26 11.33 6.63
N LEU A 169 8.04 11.85 6.71
CA LEU A 169 7.00 11.74 5.68
C LEU A 169 6.63 13.13 5.17
N ARG A 170 6.71 13.33 3.86
CA ARG A 170 6.07 14.44 3.15
C ARG A 170 4.83 13.90 2.42
N TYR A 171 3.67 14.45 2.75
CA TYR A 171 2.40 14.04 2.17
C TYR A 171 1.52 15.26 1.86
N ASP A 172 1.15 15.45 0.59
CA ASP A 172 0.31 16.55 0.09
C ASP A 172 0.73 17.92 0.71
N ASP A 173 2.04 18.25 0.59
CA ASP A 173 2.71 19.44 1.14
C ASP A 173 2.80 19.53 2.68
N THR A 174 2.37 18.50 3.39
CA THR A 174 2.52 18.41 4.85
C THR A 174 3.74 17.57 5.22
N ASN A 175 4.52 18.06 6.17
CA ASN A 175 5.69 17.36 6.69
C ASN A 175 5.38 16.72 8.05
N ASN A 176 5.76 15.46 8.22
CA ASN A 176 5.57 14.69 9.44
C ASN A 176 6.89 14.02 9.84
N TYR A 177 7.15 13.97 11.13
CA TYR A 177 8.33 13.33 11.71
C TYR A 177 7.90 12.32 12.75
N GLY A 178 8.59 11.21 12.82
CA GLY A 178 8.35 10.17 13.81
C GLY A 178 9.63 9.51 14.27
N ILE A 179 9.69 9.23 15.56
CA ILE A 179 10.71 8.36 16.15
C ILE A 179 10.01 7.33 17.03
N GLY A 180 10.54 6.15 17.14
CA GLY A 180 9.93 5.13 17.98
C GLY A 180 10.80 3.91 18.21
N VAL A 181 10.30 3.07 19.10
CA VAL A 181 10.83 1.74 19.40
C VAL A 181 9.73 0.73 19.11
N ARG A 182 10.05 -0.35 18.43
CA ARG A 182 9.15 -1.49 18.24
C ARG A 182 9.75 -2.75 18.82
N HIS A 183 8.96 -3.44 19.63
CA HIS A 183 9.27 -4.76 20.16
C HIS A 183 8.21 -5.77 19.70
N ASN A 184 8.65 -6.88 19.14
CA ASN A 184 7.76 -7.98 18.74
C ASN A 184 7.85 -9.07 19.82
N PHE A 185 6.72 -9.42 20.39
CA PHE A 185 6.59 -10.46 21.42
C PHE A 185 6.56 -11.87 20.84
#